data_5118731f3c1868fd333606aeb8cc9ef2
#
_entry.id   5118731f3c1868fd333606aeb8cc9ef2
#
_cell.length_a   1.000
_cell.length_b   1.000
_cell.length_c   1.000
_cell.angle_alpha   90.00
_cell.angle_beta   90.00
_cell.angle_gamma   90.00
#
_symmetry.space_group_name_H-M   'P 1'
#
loop_
_entity.id
_entity.type
_entity.pdbx_description
1 polymer ?
#
loop_
_entity_poly.entity_id
_entity_poly.type
_entity_poly.pdbx_seq_one_letter_code
_entity_poly.pdbx_strand_id
1 'polypeptide(L)'
;GELMQLVLAGDDPQRLQEASIALDRDLRTLKGLGSVTSSASLLRPEIVITPDPARAADLGVATADIAEAARIATSGDYVQRLAKLNLPERQVPIRVGFAESALSQPALVGQLRVRGTNGPVPLAAVADISEGSGPSQISRYQRQRNVTFTAELNGRPLGDVMKEVQALPSLQKLPDGVSFLNAGDAEVFVELFVGFMLAM
;
A
#
# COMPACT_ATOMS: atom_id res chain seq x y z
N GLY A 1 1.46 18.06 -20.66
CA GLY A 1 2.01 17.11 -21.64
C GLY A 1 1.08 15.92 -21.77
N GLU A 2 1.12 15.21 -22.89
CA GLU A 2 0.37 13.97 -23.06
C GLU A 2 0.94 12.90 -22.13
N LEU A 3 0.04 12.17 -21.44
CA LEU A 3 0.38 11.14 -20.46
C LEU A 3 0.01 9.77 -21.03
N MET A 4 0.90 8.82 -20.87
CA MET A 4 0.64 7.42 -21.12
C MET A 4 0.35 6.75 -19.75
N GLN A 5 -0.68 5.91 -19.70
CA GLN A 5 -0.99 5.08 -18.53
C GLN A 5 -0.90 3.60 -18.90
N LEU A 6 -0.24 2.85 -18.02
CA LEU A 6 -0.07 1.41 -18.12
C LEU A 6 -0.53 0.78 -16.81
N VAL A 7 -1.17 -0.36 -16.86
CA VAL A 7 -1.67 -1.05 -15.67
C VAL A 7 -1.17 -2.49 -15.67
N LEU A 8 -0.51 -2.88 -14.57
CA LEU A 8 -0.30 -4.29 -14.24
C LEU A 8 -1.37 -4.72 -13.24
N ALA A 9 -1.97 -5.88 -13.45
CA ALA A 9 -2.94 -6.46 -12.54
C ALA A 9 -2.54 -7.88 -12.16
N GLY A 10 -2.82 -8.28 -10.91
CA GLY A 10 -2.52 -9.63 -10.43
C GLY A 10 -3.10 -9.87 -9.04
N ASP A 11 -3.40 -11.13 -8.74
CA ASP A 11 -3.97 -11.52 -7.46
C ASP A 11 -2.90 -11.68 -6.37
N ASP A 12 -1.71 -12.16 -6.75
CA ASP A 12 -0.57 -12.33 -5.85
C ASP A 12 0.17 -10.98 -5.67
N PRO A 13 0.16 -10.40 -4.47
CA PRO A 13 0.79 -9.10 -4.23
C PRO A 13 2.31 -9.12 -4.38
N GLN A 14 2.98 -10.23 -4.09
CA GLN A 14 4.44 -10.33 -4.19
C GLN A 14 4.87 -10.38 -5.66
N ARG A 15 4.24 -11.23 -6.47
CA ARG A 15 4.49 -11.33 -7.91
C ARG A 15 4.18 -10.02 -8.64
N LEU A 16 3.06 -9.36 -8.26
CA LEU A 16 2.70 -8.07 -8.82
C LEU A 16 3.74 -6.99 -8.47
N GLN A 17 4.27 -7.00 -7.24
CA GLN A 17 5.31 -6.07 -6.82
C GLN A 17 6.63 -6.31 -7.57
N GLU A 18 7.08 -7.56 -7.71
CA GLU A 18 8.29 -7.91 -8.46
C GLU A 18 8.18 -7.47 -9.93
N ALA A 19 7.06 -7.78 -10.58
CA ALA A 19 6.79 -7.35 -11.94
C ALA A 19 6.75 -5.82 -12.07
N SER A 20 6.20 -5.13 -11.07
CA SER A 20 6.10 -3.67 -11.05
C SER A 20 7.47 -3.01 -10.93
N ILE A 21 8.36 -3.54 -10.08
CA ILE A 21 9.74 -3.04 -9.94
C ILE A 21 10.51 -3.25 -11.24
N ALA A 22 10.36 -4.42 -11.87
CA ALA A 22 11.01 -4.70 -13.15
C ALA A 22 10.53 -3.77 -14.25
N LEU A 23 9.22 -3.53 -14.36
CA LEU A 23 8.64 -2.63 -15.35
C LEU A 23 9.04 -1.16 -15.11
N ASP A 24 9.03 -0.68 -13.86
CA ASP A 24 9.47 0.69 -13.54
C ASP A 24 10.91 0.93 -13.99
N ARG A 25 11.80 -0.02 -13.69
CA ARG A 25 13.20 0.03 -14.12
C ARG A 25 13.32 0.09 -15.64
N ASP A 26 12.62 -0.79 -16.35
CA ASP A 26 12.70 -0.89 -17.81
C ASP A 26 12.11 0.35 -18.49
N LEU A 27 10.97 0.88 -17.99
CA LEU A 27 10.38 2.11 -18.49
C LEU A 27 11.34 3.31 -18.40
N ARG A 28 12.12 3.40 -17.34
CA ARG A 28 13.12 4.47 -17.16
C ARG A 28 14.30 4.36 -18.13
N THR A 29 14.49 3.22 -18.81
CA THR A 29 15.51 3.07 -19.85
C THR A 29 15.07 3.59 -21.21
N LEU A 30 13.76 3.78 -21.43
CA LEU A 30 13.23 4.29 -22.68
C LEU A 30 13.58 5.77 -22.86
N LYS A 31 14.30 6.08 -23.95
CA LYS A 31 14.73 7.44 -24.26
C LYS A 31 13.54 8.31 -24.70
N GLY A 32 13.56 9.55 -24.25
CA GLY A 32 12.56 10.55 -24.65
C GLY A 32 11.22 10.48 -23.92
N LEU A 33 11.08 9.60 -22.92
CA LEU A 33 10.01 9.74 -21.94
C LEU A 33 10.39 10.80 -20.90
N GLY A 34 9.37 11.48 -20.39
CA GLY A 34 9.52 12.40 -19.27
C GLY A 34 9.46 11.69 -17.92
N SER A 35 8.78 12.29 -16.97
CA SER A 35 8.61 11.70 -15.64
C SER A 35 7.86 10.38 -15.70
N VAL A 36 8.46 9.33 -15.13
CA VAL A 36 7.81 8.02 -14.93
C VAL A 36 7.48 7.87 -13.46
N THR A 37 6.20 7.72 -13.16
CA THR A 37 5.68 7.51 -11.80
C THR A 37 4.92 6.20 -11.71
N SER A 38 4.99 5.54 -10.55
CA SER A 38 4.31 4.27 -10.30
C SER A 38 3.56 4.33 -8.98
N SER A 39 2.35 3.79 -8.94
CA SER A 39 1.61 3.61 -7.69
C SER A 39 2.25 2.57 -6.77
N ALA A 40 3.10 1.67 -7.29
CA ALA A 40 3.89 0.72 -6.48
C ALA A 40 5.03 1.38 -5.70
N SER A 41 5.51 2.55 -6.13
CA SER A 41 6.60 3.28 -5.45
C SER A 41 6.17 3.92 -4.13
N LEU A 42 4.88 3.86 -3.79
CA LEU A 42 4.33 4.40 -2.54
C LEU A 42 4.40 3.37 -1.40
N LEU A 43 5.54 2.68 -1.26
CA LEU A 43 5.80 1.86 -0.08
C LEU A 43 6.05 2.78 1.13
N ARG A 44 5.37 2.49 2.22
CA ARG A 44 5.59 3.18 3.49
C ARG A 44 6.18 2.23 4.51
N PRO A 45 7.16 2.66 5.29
CA PRO A 45 7.61 1.89 6.44
C PRO A 45 6.42 1.71 7.39
N GLU A 46 6.25 0.50 7.90
CA GLU A 46 5.21 0.14 8.84
C GLU A 46 5.79 -0.70 9.98
N ILE A 47 5.17 -0.62 11.15
CA ILE A 47 5.45 -1.54 12.25
C ILE A 47 4.41 -2.65 12.20
N VAL A 48 4.88 -3.88 12.03
CA VAL A 48 4.06 -5.07 12.02
C VAL A 48 4.04 -5.67 13.42
N ILE A 49 2.85 -5.79 14.01
CA ILE A 49 2.64 -6.42 15.32
C ILE A 49 1.93 -7.74 15.05
N THR A 50 2.61 -8.85 15.30
CA THR A 50 2.07 -10.20 15.13
C THR A 50 1.83 -10.82 16.51
N PRO A 51 0.56 -10.91 16.98
CA PRO A 51 0.25 -11.52 18.24
C PRO A 51 0.66 -13.00 18.28
N ASP A 52 1.23 -13.45 19.40
CA ASP A 52 1.47 -14.86 19.69
C ASP A 52 0.32 -15.37 20.56
N PRO A 53 -0.57 -16.24 20.04
CA PRO A 53 -1.75 -16.69 20.76
C PRO A 53 -1.42 -17.50 22.04
N ALA A 54 -0.31 -18.24 22.03
CA ALA A 54 0.10 -19.05 23.18
C ALA A 54 0.58 -18.16 24.33
N ARG A 55 1.52 -17.25 24.06
CA ARG A 55 2.01 -16.28 25.06
C ARG A 55 0.90 -15.36 25.56
N ALA A 56 -0.02 -14.95 24.67
CA ALA A 56 -1.16 -14.14 25.05
C ALA A 56 -2.12 -14.89 25.97
N ALA A 57 -2.43 -16.16 25.68
CA ALA A 57 -3.29 -17.00 26.54
C ALA A 57 -2.67 -17.24 27.92
N ASP A 58 -1.37 -17.53 28.01
CA ASP A 58 -0.66 -17.75 29.26
C ASP A 58 -0.70 -16.54 30.21
N LEU A 59 -0.66 -15.34 29.63
CA LEU A 59 -0.70 -14.07 30.36
C LEU A 59 -2.12 -13.48 30.48
N GLY A 60 -3.12 -14.19 29.97
CA GLY A 60 -4.52 -13.76 29.95
C GLY A 60 -4.76 -12.46 29.20
N VAL A 61 -4.07 -12.28 28.06
CA VAL A 61 -4.20 -11.13 27.18
C VAL A 61 -5.05 -11.51 25.97
N ALA A 62 -6.15 -10.79 25.74
CA ALA A 62 -6.96 -11.00 24.55
C ALA A 62 -6.32 -10.29 23.36
N THR A 63 -6.40 -10.91 22.17
CA THR A 63 -5.92 -10.31 20.92
C THR A 63 -6.60 -8.97 20.63
N ALA A 64 -7.87 -8.82 21.02
CA ALA A 64 -8.61 -7.57 20.92
C ALA A 64 -7.96 -6.43 21.74
N ASP A 65 -7.47 -6.74 22.94
CA ASP A 65 -6.80 -5.75 23.80
C ASP A 65 -5.45 -5.31 23.20
N ILE A 66 -4.74 -6.23 22.55
CA ILE A 66 -3.51 -5.90 21.80
C ILE A 66 -3.84 -4.92 20.66
N ALA A 67 -4.85 -5.24 19.86
CA ALA A 67 -5.26 -4.41 18.73
C ALA A 67 -5.75 -3.02 19.17
N GLU A 68 -6.55 -2.96 20.26
CA GLU A 68 -7.06 -1.70 20.81
C GLU A 68 -5.92 -0.84 21.36
N ALA A 69 -5.02 -1.42 22.13
CA ALA A 69 -3.87 -0.71 22.69
C ALA A 69 -2.95 -0.16 21.58
N ALA A 70 -2.64 -0.97 20.57
CA ALA A 70 -1.83 -0.55 19.42
C ALA A 70 -2.51 0.61 18.67
N ARG A 71 -3.82 0.50 18.40
CA ARG A 71 -4.60 1.54 17.72
C ARG A 71 -4.61 2.85 18.50
N ILE A 72 -4.90 2.80 19.81
CA ILE A 72 -4.95 4.01 20.64
C ILE A 72 -3.58 4.67 20.69
N ALA A 73 -2.52 3.89 20.84
CA ALA A 73 -1.16 4.41 20.92
C ALA A 73 -0.69 5.09 19.62
N THR A 74 -1.07 4.54 18.44
CA THR A 74 -0.62 5.02 17.13
C THR A 74 -1.55 6.07 16.52
N SER A 75 -2.85 5.83 16.54
CA SER A 75 -3.86 6.67 15.85
C SER A 75 -4.73 7.49 16.81
N GLY A 76 -4.64 7.21 18.10
CA GLY A 76 -5.55 7.74 19.11
C GLY A 76 -6.89 7.00 19.15
N ASP A 77 -7.71 7.32 20.16
CA ASP A 77 -9.05 6.73 20.29
C ASP A 77 -10.07 7.50 19.44
N TYR A 78 -11.24 6.90 19.23
CA TYR A 78 -12.37 7.55 18.53
C TYR A 78 -12.83 8.78 19.27
N VAL A 79 -13.16 9.83 18.54
CA VAL A 79 -13.57 11.13 19.12
C VAL A 79 -14.74 10.99 20.09
N GLN A 80 -15.67 10.07 19.82
CA GLN A 80 -16.82 9.78 20.69
C GLN A 80 -16.45 9.14 22.03
N ARG A 81 -15.31 8.44 22.11
CA ARG A 81 -14.83 7.76 23.33
C ARG A 81 -13.82 8.57 24.12
N LEU A 82 -13.30 9.66 23.54
CA LEU A 82 -12.31 10.48 24.24
C LEU A 82 -12.88 11.07 25.52
N ALA A 83 -12.09 10.99 26.59
CA ALA A 83 -12.34 11.78 27.79
C ALA A 83 -12.35 13.27 27.42
N LYS A 84 -13.21 14.05 28.08
CA LYS A 84 -13.36 15.48 27.80
C LYS A 84 -13.05 16.28 29.05
N LEU A 85 -12.25 17.31 28.87
CA LEU A 85 -12.07 18.35 29.87
C LEU A 85 -13.22 19.37 29.73
N ASN A 86 -14.00 19.54 30.79
CA ASN A 86 -15.08 20.53 30.83
C ASN A 86 -14.51 21.88 31.23
N LEU A 87 -14.49 22.81 30.29
CA LEU A 87 -14.25 24.24 30.55
C LEU A 87 -15.58 24.97 30.65
N PRO A 88 -15.63 26.15 31.26
CA PRO A 88 -16.89 26.89 31.41
C PRO A 88 -17.65 27.15 30.10
N GLU A 89 -16.91 27.31 28.99
CA GLU A 89 -17.47 27.70 27.69
C GLU A 89 -17.48 26.56 26.66
N ARG A 90 -16.71 25.46 26.89
CA ARG A 90 -16.59 24.35 25.92
C ARG A 90 -16.04 23.09 26.54
N GLN A 91 -16.31 21.97 25.88
CA GLN A 91 -15.64 20.67 26.15
C GLN A 91 -14.47 20.49 25.20
N VAL A 92 -13.32 20.13 25.74
CA VAL A 92 -12.09 19.85 24.99
C VAL A 92 -11.79 18.36 25.07
N PRO A 93 -11.73 17.63 23.94
CA PRO A 93 -11.37 16.21 23.93
C PRO A 93 -9.89 16.01 24.30
N ILE A 94 -9.62 15.05 25.18
CA ILE A 94 -8.26 14.68 25.58
C ILE A 94 -7.81 13.52 24.68
N ARG A 95 -6.81 13.74 23.84
CA ARG A 95 -6.23 12.70 23.00
C ARG A 95 -4.95 12.17 23.66
N VAL A 96 -4.88 10.85 23.82
CA VAL A 96 -3.70 10.14 24.32
C VAL A 96 -3.12 9.30 23.18
N GLY A 97 -1.83 9.33 23.00
CA GLY A 97 -1.11 8.55 21.99
C GLY A 97 0.39 8.65 22.22
N PHE A 98 1.16 7.91 21.44
CA PHE A 98 2.61 8.07 21.43
C PHE A 98 3.02 9.42 20.82
N ALA A 99 4.14 9.96 21.28
CA ALA A 99 4.80 11.02 20.56
C ALA A 99 5.26 10.50 19.17
N GLU A 100 5.24 11.36 18.16
CA GLU A 100 5.57 10.96 16.77
C GLU A 100 6.98 10.35 16.67
N SER A 101 7.93 10.87 17.44
CA SER A 101 9.29 10.33 17.54
C SER A 101 9.38 8.91 18.12
N ALA A 102 8.39 8.49 18.91
CA ALA A 102 8.33 7.15 19.47
C ALA A 102 7.74 6.11 18.50
N LEU A 103 6.89 6.57 17.55
CA LEU A 103 6.27 5.70 16.56
C LEU A 103 7.27 5.14 15.54
N SER A 104 8.42 5.80 15.36
CA SER A 104 9.51 5.32 14.49
C SER A 104 10.47 4.36 15.20
N GLN A 105 10.20 3.97 16.46
CA GLN A 105 11.06 3.09 17.24
C GLN A 105 10.32 1.84 17.69
N PRO A 106 10.49 0.67 17.02
CA PRO A 106 9.80 -0.58 17.38
C PRO A 106 10.00 -1.01 18.83
N ALA A 107 11.19 -0.75 19.37
CA ALA A 107 11.50 -1.06 20.78
C ALA A 107 10.59 -0.32 21.77
N LEU A 108 10.22 0.92 21.49
CA LEU A 108 9.30 1.68 22.34
C LEU A 108 7.86 1.19 22.18
N VAL A 109 7.47 0.79 20.97
CA VAL A 109 6.15 0.17 20.73
C VAL A 109 6.03 -1.14 21.53
N GLY A 110 7.10 -1.92 21.64
CA GLY A 110 7.15 -3.14 22.45
C GLY A 110 6.92 -2.92 23.94
N GLN A 111 7.20 -1.74 24.47
CA GLN A 111 6.97 -1.39 25.88
C GLN A 111 5.52 -0.97 26.18
N LEU A 112 4.68 -0.82 25.16
CA LEU A 112 3.25 -0.54 25.34
C LEU A 112 2.64 -1.58 26.27
N ARG A 113 1.87 -1.13 27.26
CA ARG A 113 1.22 -2.01 28.23
C ARG A 113 -0.16 -2.40 27.75
N VAL A 114 -0.40 -3.71 27.67
CA VAL A 114 -1.71 -4.31 27.36
C VAL A 114 -2.28 -4.95 28.63
N ARG A 115 -3.59 -5.06 28.73
CA ARG A 115 -4.26 -5.65 29.90
C ARG A 115 -4.06 -7.16 29.90
N GLY A 116 -3.49 -7.70 30.97
CA GLY A 116 -3.44 -9.13 31.25
C GLY A 116 -4.18 -9.48 32.56
N THR A 117 -4.40 -10.74 32.80
CA THR A 117 -5.16 -11.24 33.99
C THR A 117 -4.49 -10.82 35.32
N ASN A 118 -3.16 -10.85 35.38
CA ASN A 118 -2.40 -10.54 36.57
C ASN A 118 -1.81 -9.12 36.58
N GLY A 119 -2.31 -8.24 35.74
CA GLY A 119 -1.85 -6.86 35.61
C GLY A 119 -1.33 -6.50 34.21
N PRO A 120 -0.85 -5.26 34.00
CA PRO A 120 -0.37 -4.80 32.72
C PRO A 120 0.88 -5.55 32.25
N VAL A 121 0.86 -6.08 31.02
CA VAL A 121 1.92 -6.85 30.37
C VAL A 121 2.53 -6.03 29.22
N PRO A 122 3.86 -6.01 29.01
CA PRO A 122 4.43 -5.35 27.84
C PRO A 122 4.03 -6.07 26.54
N LEU A 123 3.75 -5.31 25.50
CA LEU A 123 3.33 -5.84 24.20
C LEU A 123 4.33 -6.85 23.62
N ALA A 124 5.64 -6.60 23.78
CA ALA A 124 6.70 -7.51 23.35
C ALA A 124 6.66 -8.89 24.02
N ALA A 125 5.98 -9.04 25.18
CA ALA A 125 5.82 -10.33 25.82
C ALA A 125 4.77 -11.22 25.13
N VAL A 126 3.82 -10.62 24.38
CA VAL A 126 2.66 -11.31 23.79
C VAL A 126 2.56 -11.16 22.27
N ALA A 127 3.49 -10.42 21.66
CA ALA A 127 3.53 -10.20 20.21
C ALA A 127 4.96 -10.04 19.72
N ASP A 128 5.21 -10.43 18.49
CA ASP A 128 6.44 -10.14 17.79
C ASP A 128 6.28 -8.82 17.03
N ILE A 129 7.27 -7.93 17.16
CA ILE A 129 7.25 -6.59 16.59
C ILE A 129 8.40 -6.47 15.59
N SER A 130 8.09 -6.17 14.36
CA SER A 130 9.07 -6.03 13.28
C SER A 130 8.78 -4.80 12.44
N GLU A 131 9.82 -4.33 11.76
CA GLU A 131 9.67 -3.33 10.70
C GLU A 131 9.28 -4.03 9.41
N GLY A 132 8.29 -3.48 8.73
CA GLY A 132 7.84 -3.91 7.43
C GLY A 132 7.75 -2.73 6.45
N SER A 133 7.39 -3.03 5.24
CA SER A 133 7.01 -2.02 4.27
C SER A 133 5.75 -2.47 3.56
N GLY A 134 4.74 -1.65 3.61
CA GLY A 134 3.46 -1.92 2.98
C GLY A 134 3.08 -0.87 1.95
N PRO A 135 2.23 -1.22 0.98
CA PRO A 135 1.71 -0.25 0.04
C PRO A 135 0.83 0.76 0.78
N SER A 136 1.08 2.06 0.55
CA SER A 136 0.28 3.13 1.15
C SER A 136 -1.18 3.12 0.67
N GLN A 137 -1.43 2.53 -0.49
CA GLN A 137 -2.73 2.36 -1.11
C GLN A 137 -2.79 1.06 -1.90
N ILE A 138 -3.89 0.31 -1.75
CA ILE A 138 -4.17 -0.88 -2.54
C ILE A 138 -5.26 -0.52 -3.54
N SER A 139 -4.88 -0.35 -4.79
CA SER A 139 -5.82 -0.14 -5.90
C SER A 139 -6.30 -1.47 -6.47
N ARG A 140 -7.57 -1.53 -6.87
CA ARG A 140 -8.15 -2.69 -7.54
C ARG A 140 -8.85 -2.27 -8.82
N TYR A 141 -8.61 -3.05 -9.87
CA TYR A 141 -9.31 -2.97 -11.14
C TYR A 141 -9.88 -4.35 -11.47
N GLN A 142 -11.16 -4.43 -11.79
CA GLN A 142 -11.87 -5.70 -12.03
C GLN A 142 -11.67 -6.75 -10.91
N ARG A 143 -11.66 -6.32 -9.65
CA ARG A 143 -11.42 -7.09 -8.42
C ARG A 143 -9.98 -7.55 -8.19
N GLN A 144 -9.08 -7.46 -9.16
CA GLN A 144 -7.66 -7.76 -9.01
C GLN A 144 -6.90 -6.55 -8.47
N ARG A 145 -5.83 -6.78 -7.73
CA ARG A 145 -4.89 -5.72 -7.35
C ARG A 145 -4.21 -5.19 -8.59
N ASN A 146 -3.99 -3.89 -8.64
CA ASN A 146 -3.28 -3.30 -9.75
C ASN A 146 -2.22 -2.30 -9.31
N VAL A 147 -1.27 -2.08 -10.23
CA VAL A 147 -0.27 -1.02 -10.17
C VAL A 147 -0.38 -0.22 -11.47
N THR A 148 -0.57 1.07 -11.32
CA THR A 148 -0.64 2.01 -12.44
C THR A 148 0.69 2.73 -12.59
N PHE A 149 1.20 2.77 -13.81
CA PHE A 149 2.35 3.57 -14.22
C PHE A 149 1.84 4.73 -15.06
N THR A 150 2.40 5.90 -14.83
CA THR A 150 2.12 7.09 -15.63
C THR A 150 3.45 7.65 -16.12
N ALA A 151 3.55 7.86 -17.43
CA ALA A 151 4.74 8.43 -18.06
C ALA A 151 4.36 9.59 -18.99
N GLU A 152 5.19 10.63 -18.99
CA GLU A 152 5.04 11.76 -19.93
C GLU A 152 5.66 11.42 -21.27
N LEU A 153 4.92 11.65 -22.34
CA LEU A 153 5.34 11.30 -23.71
C LEU A 153 6.34 12.29 -24.32
N ASN A 154 6.44 13.52 -23.77
CA ASN A 154 7.32 14.57 -24.30
C ASN A 154 7.21 14.81 -25.81
N GLY A 155 6.00 14.75 -26.34
CA GLY A 155 5.70 14.93 -27.78
C GLY A 155 5.95 13.69 -28.63
N ARG A 156 6.30 12.54 -28.06
CA ARG A 156 6.38 11.29 -28.80
C ARG A 156 4.98 10.71 -29.06
N PRO A 157 4.73 10.14 -30.26
CA PRO A 157 3.45 9.50 -30.54
C PRO A 157 3.21 8.31 -29.60
N LEU A 158 2.03 8.22 -29.00
CA LEU A 158 1.64 7.15 -28.07
C LEU A 158 1.83 5.75 -28.69
N GLY A 159 1.46 5.57 -29.96
CA GLY A 159 1.55 4.28 -30.65
C GLY A 159 2.99 3.77 -30.81
N ASP A 160 3.96 4.65 -31.01
CA ASP A 160 5.37 4.27 -31.14
C ASP A 160 5.95 3.91 -29.75
N VAL A 161 5.62 4.69 -28.72
CA VAL A 161 6.03 4.40 -27.35
C VAL A 161 5.41 3.08 -26.87
N MET A 162 4.14 2.81 -27.20
CA MET A 162 3.50 1.55 -26.82
C MET A 162 4.15 0.32 -27.45
N LYS A 163 4.64 0.40 -28.69
CA LYS A 163 5.40 -0.68 -29.31
C LYS A 163 6.72 -0.96 -28.57
N GLU A 164 7.44 0.10 -28.20
CA GLU A 164 8.67 -0.03 -27.41
C GLU A 164 8.39 -0.62 -26.03
N VAL A 165 7.32 -0.16 -25.36
CA VAL A 165 6.88 -0.68 -24.05
C VAL A 165 6.54 -2.16 -24.13
N GLN A 166 5.77 -2.59 -25.13
CA GLN A 166 5.41 -3.99 -25.31
C GLN A 166 6.62 -4.89 -25.60
N ALA A 167 7.69 -4.33 -26.15
CA ALA A 167 8.93 -5.05 -26.40
C ALA A 167 9.86 -5.14 -25.17
N LEU A 168 9.53 -4.49 -24.05
CA LEU A 168 10.34 -4.52 -22.84
C LEU A 168 10.45 -5.94 -22.26
N PRO A 169 11.63 -6.34 -21.79
CA PRO A 169 11.84 -7.67 -21.20
C PRO A 169 10.89 -7.97 -20.02
N SER A 170 10.57 -6.97 -19.22
CA SER A 170 9.66 -7.09 -18.09
C SER A 170 8.21 -7.42 -18.51
N LEU A 171 7.75 -6.98 -19.66
CA LEU A 171 6.42 -7.33 -20.18
C LEU A 171 6.42 -8.64 -20.98
N GLN A 172 7.54 -8.99 -21.59
CA GLN A 172 7.69 -10.26 -22.32
C GLN A 172 7.75 -11.48 -21.37
N LYS A 173 8.14 -11.28 -20.11
CA LYS A 173 8.31 -12.32 -19.09
C LYS A 173 7.57 -11.97 -17.80
N LEU A 174 6.27 -11.72 -17.91
CA LEU A 174 5.44 -11.51 -16.74
C LEU A 174 5.33 -12.80 -15.91
N PRO A 175 5.36 -12.70 -14.57
CA PRO A 175 5.08 -13.83 -13.69
C PRO A 175 3.66 -14.38 -13.90
N ASP A 176 3.47 -15.68 -13.65
CA ASP A 176 2.14 -16.29 -13.71
C ASP A 176 1.14 -15.57 -12.80
N GLY A 177 -0.05 -15.26 -13.34
CA GLY A 177 -1.09 -14.55 -12.62
C GLY A 177 -0.94 -13.02 -12.61
N VAL A 178 0.08 -12.47 -13.27
CA VAL A 178 0.21 -11.03 -13.53
C VAL A 178 -0.10 -10.77 -15.01
N SER A 179 -0.96 -9.80 -15.27
CA SER A 179 -1.37 -9.40 -16.61
C SER A 179 -1.10 -7.91 -16.84
N PHE A 180 -0.78 -7.61 -18.09
CA PHE A 180 -0.68 -6.23 -18.57
C PHE A 180 -2.02 -5.81 -19.18
N LEU A 181 -2.57 -4.70 -18.70
CA LEU A 181 -3.82 -4.13 -19.19
C LEU A 181 -3.53 -2.78 -19.83
N ASN A 182 -4.04 -2.60 -21.03
CA ASN A 182 -4.08 -1.29 -21.64
C ASN A 182 -5.17 -0.48 -20.94
N ALA A 183 -4.84 0.69 -20.42
CA ALA A 183 -5.78 1.56 -19.72
C ALA A 183 -5.83 2.93 -20.40
N GLY A 184 -6.98 3.61 -20.28
CA GLY A 184 -7.18 4.94 -20.84
C GLY A 184 -7.31 4.94 -22.37
N ASP A 185 -6.70 5.95 -23.02
CA ASP A 185 -6.83 6.17 -24.46
C ASP A 185 -6.36 4.97 -25.33
N ALA A 186 -5.45 4.15 -24.81
CA ALA A 186 -5.00 2.93 -25.47
C ALA A 186 -6.09 1.84 -25.53
N GLU A 187 -6.94 1.72 -24.51
CA GLU A 187 -8.06 0.79 -24.48
C GLU A 187 -9.11 1.20 -25.52
N VAL A 188 -9.46 2.48 -25.55
CA VAL A 188 -10.41 3.05 -26.53
C VAL A 188 -9.92 2.87 -27.98
N PHE A 189 -8.61 3.03 -28.19
CA PHE A 189 -8.02 2.85 -29.53
C PHE A 189 -8.08 1.40 -30.03
N VAL A 190 -7.82 0.44 -29.14
CA VAL A 190 -7.92 -0.99 -29.46
C VAL A 190 -9.38 -1.38 -29.75
N GLU A 191 -10.33 -0.93 -28.93
CA GLU A 191 -11.77 -1.20 -29.15
C GLU A 191 -12.27 -0.60 -30.47
N LEU A 192 -11.89 0.65 -30.80
CA LEU A 192 -12.22 1.30 -32.07
C LEU A 192 -11.62 0.54 -33.25
N PHE A 193 -10.36 0.10 -33.15
CA PHE A 193 -9.69 -0.61 -34.24
C PHE A 193 -10.30 -2.00 -34.47
N VAL A 194 -10.59 -2.74 -33.40
CA VAL A 194 -11.27 -4.04 -33.49
C VAL A 194 -12.70 -3.87 -34.01
N GLY A 195 -13.43 -2.86 -33.54
CA GLY A 195 -14.77 -2.54 -34.06
C GLY A 195 -14.77 -2.19 -35.54
N PHE A 196 -13.78 -1.44 -36.00
CA PHE A 196 -13.62 -1.09 -37.42
C PHE A 196 -13.27 -2.30 -38.28
N MET A 197 -12.37 -3.19 -37.80
CA MET A 197 -12.00 -4.42 -38.52
C MET A 197 -13.15 -5.42 -38.61
N LEU A 198 -14.03 -5.47 -37.61
CA LEU A 198 -15.24 -6.32 -37.61
C LEU A 198 -16.37 -5.76 -38.51
N ALA A 199 -16.33 -4.47 -38.81
CA ALA A 199 -17.33 -3.81 -39.65
C ALA A 199 -16.97 -3.81 -41.16
N MET A 200 -15.76 -4.21 -41.53
CA MET A 200 -15.29 -4.39 -42.93
C MET A 200 -15.39 -5.87 -43.33
#